data_19831891eb7f0090a62e24340711e01e
#
_entry.id   19831891eb7f0090a62e24340711e01e
#
_cell.length_a   1.000
_cell.length_b   1.000
_cell.length_c   1.000
_cell.angle_alpha   90.00
_cell.angle_beta   90.00
_cell.angle_gamma   90.00
#
_symmetry.space_group_name_H-M   'P 1'
#
loop_
_entity.id
_entity.type
_entity.pdbx_description
1 polymer ?
#
loop_
_entity_poly.entity_id
_entity_poly.type
_entity_poly.pdbx_seq_one_letter_code
_entity_poly.pdbx_strand_id
1 'polypeptide(L)'
;VVSDASRWNEKYAAASLASALRVEPLLESHQRDIDGLLAPRTALDIAAGTCHAAVYLAKRGLHATALDCSAVGLGLGEQLAKREGVAIKTTTKDLTVTKLPGGPWSVICCFRYLDRNLFPQMAAGLAPGGLLFYRTFNVHHLKKATAFNPEYVLQPGELNREFSTLEILSLSDGDDPEENTSWIAARRPA
;
A
#
# COMPACT_ATOMS: atom_id res chain seq x y z
N VAL A 1 -3.83 26.05 8.21
CA VAL A 1 -3.83 24.89 7.29
C VAL A 1 -4.06 23.66 8.14
N VAL A 2 -5.15 22.91 7.86
CA VAL A 2 -5.43 21.63 8.54
C VAL A 2 -4.38 20.62 8.07
N SER A 3 -3.73 19.92 9.00
CA SER A 3 -2.74 18.90 8.65
C SER A 3 -3.40 17.69 7.99
N ASP A 4 -2.66 16.94 7.17
CA ASP A 4 -3.15 15.70 6.57
C ASP A 4 -3.61 14.70 7.64
N ALA A 5 -2.89 14.61 8.75
CA ALA A 5 -3.30 13.77 9.88
C ALA A 5 -4.68 14.15 10.43
N SER A 6 -4.97 15.44 10.63
CA SER A 6 -6.28 15.89 11.11
C SER A 6 -7.40 15.56 10.12
N ARG A 7 -7.18 15.83 8.83
CA ARG A 7 -8.14 15.53 7.74
C ARG A 7 -8.47 14.04 7.68
N TRP A 8 -7.45 13.18 7.75
CA TRP A 8 -7.64 11.74 7.71
C TRP A 8 -8.25 11.18 8.99
N ASN A 9 -7.89 11.74 10.17
CA ASN A 9 -8.53 11.38 11.43
C ASN A 9 -10.05 11.65 11.40
N GLU A 10 -10.48 12.82 10.91
CA GLU A 10 -11.90 13.14 10.75
C GLU A 10 -12.60 12.17 9.81
N LYS A 11 -11.99 11.87 8.66
CA LYS A 11 -12.53 10.93 7.69
C LYS A 11 -12.69 9.53 8.27
N TYR A 12 -11.71 9.03 9.01
CA TYR A 12 -11.78 7.70 9.62
C TYR A 12 -12.68 7.69 10.87
N ALA A 13 -12.80 8.76 11.63
CA ALA A 13 -13.75 8.86 12.74
C ALA A 13 -15.21 8.70 12.27
N ALA A 14 -15.53 9.13 11.06
CA ALA A 14 -16.84 8.94 10.44
C ALA A 14 -17.03 7.53 9.87
N ALA A 15 -15.96 6.72 9.77
CA ALA A 15 -16.03 5.36 9.26
C ALA A 15 -16.55 4.40 10.34
N SER A 16 -17.53 3.59 10.00
CA SER A 16 -18.05 2.57 10.91
C SER A 16 -17.03 1.43 11.11
N LEU A 17 -16.84 0.99 12.35
CA LEU A 17 -16.08 -0.21 12.76
C LEU A 17 -16.53 -1.51 12.10
N ALA A 18 -17.67 -1.49 11.42
CA ALA A 18 -18.42 -2.68 11.01
C ALA A 18 -17.96 -3.28 9.66
N SER A 19 -16.92 -2.77 9.02
CA SER A 19 -16.51 -3.35 7.74
C SER A 19 -15.76 -4.67 7.94
N ALA A 20 -16.22 -5.72 7.27
CA ALA A 20 -15.46 -6.95 7.12
C ALA A 20 -14.08 -6.67 6.48
N LEU A 21 -13.14 -7.59 6.66
CA LEU A 21 -11.85 -7.50 5.96
C LEU A 21 -12.11 -7.38 4.45
N ARG A 22 -11.57 -6.33 3.84
CA ARG A 22 -11.60 -6.11 2.39
C ARG A 22 -10.20 -6.38 1.84
N VAL A 23 -10.08 -7.47 1.11
CA VAL A 23 -8.82 -7.84 0.49
C VAL A 23 -8.59 -6.97 -0.75
N GLU A 24 -7.39 -6.43 -0.89
CA GLU A 24 -6.99 -5.74 -2.12
C GLU A 24 -6.82 -6.78 -3.24
N PRO A 25 -7.53 -6.65 -4.37
CA PRO A 25 -7.50 -7.65 -5.44
C PRO A 25 -6.10 -7.99 -5.95
N LEU A 26 -5.19 -7.02 -5.95
CA LEU A 26 -3.80 -7.22 -6.35
C LEU A 26 -3.05 -8.17 -5.40
N LEU A 27 -3.31 -8.11 -4.10
CA LEU A 27 -2.74 -9.06 -3.14
C LEU A 27 -3.35 -10.45 -3.30
N GLU A 28 -4.66 -10.52 -3.55
CA GLU A 28 -5.37 -11.77 -3.71
C GLU A 28 -4.93 -12.53 -4.97
N SER A 29 -4.77 -11.82 -6.09
CA SER A 29 -4.29 -12.42 -7.35
C SER A 29 -2.86 -12.98 -7.27
N HIS A 30 -2.03 -12.44 -6.37
CA HIS A 30 -0.64 -12.88 -6.12
C HIS A 30 -0.49 -13.68 -4.81
N GLN A 31 -1.56 -14.26 -4.31
CA GLN A 31 -1.55 -15.02 -3.07
C GLN A 31 -0.49 -16.14 -3.05
N ARG A 32 -0.30 -16.86 -4.18
CA ARG A 32 0.70 -17.93 -4.28
C ARG A 32 2.14 -17.41 -4.18
N ASP A 33 2.43 -16.24 -4.74
CA ASP A 33 3.74 -15.60 -4.63
C ASP A 33 4.02 -15.21 -3.16
N ILE A 34 3.01 -14.66 -2.48
CA ILE A 34 3.10 -14.28 -1.05
C ILE A 34 3.33 -15.52 -0.18
N ASP A 35 2.60 -16.61 -0.43
CA ASP A 35 2.73 -17.84 0.34
C ASP A 35 4.08 -18.52 0.15
N GLY A 36 4.67 -18.39 -1.04
CA GLY A 36 5.97 -18.94 -1.39
C GLY A 36 7.18 -18.18 -0.81
N LEU A 37 6.97 -17.05 -0.13
CA LEU A 37 8.05 -16.26 0.46
C LEU A 37 8.78 -17.03 1.57
N LEU A 38 10.12 -16.97 1.54
CA LEU A 38 10.98 -17.53 2.58
C LEU A 38 11.06 -16.60 3.81
N ALA A 39 11.51 -17.13 4.94
CA ALA A 39 11.81 -16.36 6.15
C ALA A 39 12.99 -15.39 5.93
N PRO A 40 12.98 -14.22 6.59
CA PRO A 40 11.95 -13.71 7.47
C PRO A 40 10.73 -13.22 6.68
N ARG A 41 9.52 -13.52 7.15
CA ARG A 41 8.28 -13.14 6.50
C ARG A 41 7.75 -11.83 7.08
N THR A 42 8.28 -10.71 6.60
CA THR A 42 7.94 -9.36 7.08
C THR A 42 7.17 -8.57 6.02
N ALA A 43 6.23 -7.74 6.43
CA ALA A 43 5.47 -6.87 5.52
C ALA A 43 5.40 -5.43 6.02
N LEU A 44 5.47 -4.49 5.08
CA LEU A 44 5.27 -3.07 5.30
C LEU A 44 4.07 -2.59 4.47
N ASP A 45 3.03 -2.10 5.16
CA ASP A 45 1.84 -1.48 4.56
C ASP A 45 1.97 0.04 4.72
N ILE A 46 2.14 0.74 3.60
CA ILE A 46 2.42 2.18 3.53
C ILE A 46 1.12 2.92 3.26
N ALA A 47 0.83 3.98 4.04
CA ALA A 47 -0.43 4.71 4.03
C ALA A 47 -1.63 3.76 4.24
N ALA A 48 -1.51 2.94 5.28
CA ALA A 48 -2.33 1.75 5.53
C ALA A 48 -3.80 2.04 5.84
N GLY A 49 -4.14 3.29 6.20
CA GLY A 49 -5.50 3.68 6.58
C GLY A 49 -6.05 2.80 7.71
N THR A 50 -7.04 1.99 7.40
CA THR A 50 -7.64 1.02 8.32
C THR A 50 -7.00 -0.38 8.23
N CYS A 51 -5.78 -0.49 7.71
CA CYS A 51 -4.88 -1.64 7.74
C CYS A 51 -5.41 -2.94 7.10
N HIS A 52 -6.30 -2.86 6.13
CA HIS A 52 -6.85 -4.06 5.51
C HIS A 52 -5.76 -4.91 4.83
N ALA A 53 -4.77 -4.30 4.18
CA ALA A 53 -3.66 -5.01 3.55
C ALA A 53 -2.73 -5.64 4.60
N ALA A 54 -2.36 -4.89 5.65
CA ALA A 54 -1.56 -5.43 6.75
C ALA A 54 -2.24 -6.62 7.43
N VAL A 55 -3.55 -6.54 7.70
CA VAL A 55 -4.33 -7.64 8.31
C VAL A 55 -4.38 -8.86 7.39
N TYR A 56 -4.61 -8.67 6.08
CA TYR A 56 -4.56 -9.77 5.12
C TYR A 56 -3.20 -10.47 5.11
N LEU A 57 -2.11 -9.70 5.06
CA LEU A 57 -0.75 -10.24 5.06
C LEU A 57 -0.42 -10.96 6.38
N ALA A 58 -0.89 -10.43 7.53
CA ALA A 58 -0.75 -11.10 8.81
C ALA A 58 -1.50 -12.44 8.87
N LYS A 59 -2.71 -12.53 8.28
CA LYS A 59 -3.45 -13.81 8.13
C LYS A 59 -2.70 -14.83 7.27
N ARG A 60 -1.79 -14.39 6.42
CA ARG A 60 -0.89 -15.25 5.62
C ARG A 60 0.44 -15.52 6.31
N GLY A 61 0.56 -15.19 7.59
CA GLY A 61 1.72 -15.50 8.42
C GLY A 61 2.90 -14.53 8.27
N LEU A 62 2.67 -13.30 7.76
CA LEU A 62 3.69 -12.28 7.74
C LEU A 62 3.63 -11.41 9.01
N HIS A 63 4.79 -10.97 9.51
CA HIS A 63 4.88 -9.95 10.55
C HIS A 63 4.64 -8.57 9.91
N ALA A 64 3.39 -8.12 9.92
CA ALA A 64 2.96 -6.91 9.22
C ALA A 64 3.13 -5.66 10.09
N THR A 65 3.74 -4.62 9.51
CA THR A 65 3.83 -3.27 10.06
C THR A 65 3.05 -2.32 9.18
N ALA A 66 2.11 -1.57 9.76
CA ALA A 66 1.26 -0.60 9.08
C ALA A 66 1.68 0.83 9.46
N LEU A 67 1.90 1.69 8.47
CA LEU A 67 2.22 3.10 8.64
C LEU A 67 1.09 3.96 8.09
N ASP A 68 0.65 4.94 8.86
CA ASP A 68 -0.28 5.97 8.39
C ASP A 68 -0.10 7.26 9.22
N CYS A 69 -0.49 8.40 8.70
CA CYS A 69 -0.52 9.65 9.46
C CYS A 69 -1.73 9.73 10.42
N SER A 70 -2.77 8.91 10.20
CA SER A 70 -3.98 8.88 11.01
C SER A 70 -3.90 7.84 12.11
N ALA A 71 -3.77 8.29 13.36
CA ALA A 71 -3.88 7.42 14.53
C ALA A 71 -5.26 6.78 14.65
N VAL A 72 -6.32 7.47 14.21
CA VAL A 72 -7.70 6.94 14.19
C VAL A 72 -7.82 5.79 13.21
N GLY A 73 -7.30 5.94 11.99
CA GLY A 73 -7.28 4.88 10.98
C GLY A 73 -6.54 3.63 11.48
N LEU A 74 -5.34 3.83 12.04
CA LEU A 74 -4.54 2.73 12.61
C LEU A 74 -5.27 2.03 13.76
N GLY A 75 -5.92 2.79 14.67
CA GLY A 75 -6.71 2.21 15.76
C GLY A 75 -7.88 1.35 15.27
N LEU A 76 -8.55 1.73 14.17
CA LEU A 76 -9.56 0.90 13.50
C LEU A 76 -8.92 -0.36 12.91
N GLY A 77 -7.71 -0.25 12.36
CA GLY A 77 -6.95 -1.38 11.85
C GLY A 77 -6.55 -2.38 12.94
N GLU A 78 -6.15 -1.92 14.11
CA GLU A 78 -5.87 -2.80 15.26
C GLU A 78 -7.11 -3.56 15.73
N GLN A 79 -8.28 -2.90 15.73
CA GLN A 79 -9.54 -3.54 16.05
C GLN A 79 -9.94 -4.58 14.98
N LEU A 80 -9.70 -4.27 13.69
CA LEU A 80 -9.87 -5.23 12.60
C LEU A 80 -8.95 -6.45 12.80
N ALA A 81 -7.66 -6.24 13.08
CA ALA A 81 -6.70 -7.30 13.32
C ALA A 81 -7.13 -8.23 14.48
N LYS A 82 -7.56 -7.64 15.60
CA LYS A 82 -8.06 -8.38 16.75
C LYS A 82 -9.28 -9.24 16.37
N ARG A 83 -10.22 -8.70 15.61
CA ARG A 83 -11.41 -9.43 15.15
C ARG A 83 -11.06 -10.58 14.21
N GLU A 84 -10.05 -10.38 13.35
CA GLU A 84 -9.56 -11.39 12.43
C GLU A 84 -8.59 -12.40 13.07
N GLY A 85 -8.30 -12.27 14.39
CA GLY A 85 -7.47 -13.20 15.14
C GLY A 85 -5.98 -13.10 14.84
N VAL A 86 -5.51 -11.93 14.35
CA VAL A 86 -4.09 -11.70 14.04
C VAL A 86 -3.54 -10.46 14.75
N ALA A 87 -2.22 -10.34 14.80
CA ALA A 87 -1.52 -9.17 15.32
C ALA A 87 -0.82 -8.41 14.18
N ILE A 88 -0.91 -7.09 14.22
CA ILE A 88 -0.15 -6.18 13.36
C ILE A 88 0.57 -5.15 14.24
N LYS A 89 1.69 -4.62 13.75
CA LYS A 89 2.33 -3.46 14.36
C LYS A 89 1.86 -2.20 13.65
N THR A 90 1.44 -1.19 14.39
CA THR A 90 1.05 0.11 13.83
C THR A 90 2.06 1.18 14.22
N THR A 91 2.26 2.17 13.36
CA THR A 91 3.12 3.32 13.64
C THR A 91 2.52 4.56 12.97
N THR A 92 2.13 5.53 13.79
CA THR A 92 1.69 6.83 13.28
C THR A 92 2.89 7.60 12.74
N LYS A 93 2.86 7.93 11.45
CA LYS A 93 3.98 8.56 10.76
C LYS A 93 3.50 9.44 9.62
N ASP A 94 3.98 10.67 9.58
CA ASP A 94 3.80 11.56 8.44
C ASP A 94 4.84 11.21 7.36
N LEU A 95 4.36 10.60 6.28
CA LEU A 95 5.19 10.13 5.18
C LEU A 95 5.70 11.27 4.28
N THR A 96 5.11 12.47 4.37
CA THR A 96 5.53 13.64 3.58
C THR A 96 6.86 14.23 4.07
N VAL A 97 7.22 13.96 5.32
CA VAL A 97 8.42 14.53 5.96
C VAL A 97 9.35 13.46 6.55
N THR A 98 8.96 12.19 6.51
CA THR A 98 9.75 11.11 7.12
C THR A 98 10.08 10.01 6.11
N LYS A 99 11.29 9.44 6.23
CA LYS A 99 11.69 8.27 5.44
C LYS A 99 10.95 7.01 5.91
N LEU A 100 10.80 6.06 4.99
CA LEU A 100 10.30 4.72 5.32
C LEU A 100 11.26 4.03 6.30
N PRO A 101 10.77 3.14 7.18
CA PRO A 101 11.63 2.32 8.02
C PRO A 101 12.47 1.41 7.13
N GLY A 102 13.75 1.25 7.51
CA GLY A 102 14.67 0.38 6.77
C GLY A 102 14.20 -1.07 6.74
N GLY A 103 14.45 -1.73 5.60
CA GLY A 103 14.20 -3.16 5.41
C GLY A 103 15.28 -4.04 6.07
N PRO A 104 15.39 -5.29 5.60
CA PRO A 104 14.72 -5.82 4.40
C PRO A 104 13.28 -6.28 4.66
N TRP A 105 12.35 -5.94 3.75
CA TRP A 105 10.96 -6.35 3.79
C TRP A 105 10.67 -7.44 2.75
N SER A 106 9.98 -8.50 3.17
CA SER A 106 9.54 -9.56 2.25
C SER A 106 8.38 -9.10 1.37
N VAL A 107 7.53 -8.20 1.89
CA VAL A 107 6.46 -7.55 1.15
C VAL A 107 6.44 -6.07 1.48
N ILE A 108 6.34 -5.22 0.47
CA ILE A 108 5.95 -3.82 0.62
C ILE A 108 4.68 -3.60 -0.18
N CYS A 109 3.66 -3.00 0.43
CA CYS A 109 2.46 -2.59 -0.28
C CYS A 109 2.10 -1.13 0.03
N CYS A 110 1.47 -0.48 -0.97
CA CYS A 110 0.98 0.89 -0.85
C CYS A 110 -0.23 1.06 -1.77
N PHE A 111 -1.39 1.40 -1.20
CA PHE A 111 -2.64 1.49 -1.93
C PHE A 111 -3.31 2.86 -1.75
N ARG A 112 -3.69 3.49 -2.87
CA ARG A 112 -4.41 4.77 -2.90
C ARG A 112 -3.65 5.94 -2.26
N TYR A 113 -2.33 5.89 -2.31
CA TYR A 113 -1.44 6.95 -1.89
C TYR A 113 -0.36 7.17 -2.95
N LEU A 114 0.00 8.41 -3.24
CA LEU A 114 1.05 8.76 -4.19
C LEU A 114 1.99 9.79 -3.59
N ASP A 115 3.20 9.37 -3.36
CA ASP A 115 4.38 10.21 -3.15
C ASP A 115 5.56 9.57 -3.91
N ARG A 116 5.99 10.25 -4.97
CA ARG A 116 7.04 9.76 -5.86
C ARG A 116 8.40 9.61 -5.18
N ASN A 117 8.64 10.37 -4.10
CA ASN A 117 9.86 10.24 -3.30
C ASN A 117 9.96 8.90 -2.56
N LEU A 118 8.86 8.17 -2.43
CA LEU A 118 8.86 6.86 -1.78
C LEU A 118 9.20 5.71 -2.74
N PHE A 119 9.06 5.89 -4.05
CA PHE A 119 9.34 4.81 -5.02
C PHE A 119 10.74 4.21 -4.89
N PRO A 120 11.83 5.03 -4.86
CA PRO A 120 13.17 4.48 -4.65
C PRO A 120 13.32 3.80 -3.28
N GLN A 121 12.65 4.30 -2.25
CA GLN A 121 12.71 3.74 -0.91
C GLN A 121 11.99 2.40 -0.82
N MET A 122 10.85 2.24 -1.53
CA MET A 122 10.12 0.98 -1.65
C MET A 122 11.00 -0.07 -2.34
N ALA A 123 11.58 0.24 -3.50
CA ALA A 123 12.42 -0.70 -4.24
C ALA A 123 13.66 -1.12 -3.43
N ALA A 124 14.35 -0.16 -2.79
CA ALA A 124 15.54 -0.43 -1.97
C ALA A 124 15.21 -1.17 -0.67
N GLY A 125 14.02 -0.98 -0.11
CA GLY A 125 13.59 -1.59 1.15
C GLY A 125 13.19 -3.06 1.05
N LEU A 126 12.98 -3.59 -0.16
CA LEU A 126 12.66 -5.01 -0.35
C LEU A 126 13.85 -5.92 -0.03
N ALA A 127 13.57 -7.09 0.52
CA ALA A 127 14.52 -8.20 0.58
C ALA A 127 14.80 -8.75 -0.84
N PRO A 128 15.94 -9.41 -1.09
CA PRO A 128 16.09 -10.23 -2.29
C PRO A 128 14.93 -11.23 -2.42
N GLY A 129 14.29 -11.32 -3.59
CA GLY A 129 13.08 -12.10 -3.80
C GLY A 129 11.79 -11.49 -3.22
N GLY A 130 11.87 -10.36 -2.51
CA GLY A 130 10.73 -9.68 -1.92
C GLY A 130 9.78 -9.06 -2.95
N LEU A 131 8.52 -8.87 -2.56
CA LEU A 131 7.42 -8.46 -3.42
C LEU A 131 6.98 -7.03 -3.15
N LEU A 132 6.76 -6.27 -4.21
CA LEU A 132 6.12 -4.96 -4.22
C LEU A 132 4.70 -5.09 -4.76
N PHE A 133 3.73 -4.50 -4.06
CA PHE A 133 2.36 -4.30 -4.52
C PHE A 133 2.01 -2.82 -4.41
N TYR A 134 1.76 -2.19 -5.53
CA TYR A 134 1.42 -0.77 -5.57
C TYR A 134 0.20 -0.54 -6.46
N ARG A 135 -0.74 0.29 -6.01
CA ARG A 135 -1.92 0.69 -6.80
C ARG A 135 -2.41 2.06 -6.34
N THR A 136 -2.59 2.98 -7.29
CA THR A 136 -3.25 4.26 -7.02
C THR A 136 -3.95 4.79 -8.27
N PHE A 137 -4.57 5.96 -8.15
CA PHE A 137 -5.27 6.60 -9.27
C PHE A 137 -4.29 7.02 -10.37
N ASN A 138 -4.74 6.92 -11.63
CA ASN A 138 -4.04 7.41 -12.81
C ASN A 138 -4.79 8.59 -13.45
N VAL A 139 -4.27 9.14 -14.54
CA VAL A 139 -4.83 10.32 -15.22
C VAL A 139 -6.28 10.15 -15.66
N HIS A 140 -6.72 8.90 -15.92
CA HIS A 140 -8.11 8.64 -16.34
C HIS A 140 -9.11 8.83 -15.18
N HIS A 141 -8.65 8.84 -13.93
CA HIS A 141 -9.48 9.19 -12.77
C HIS A 141 -10.01 10.62 -12.85
N LEU A 142 -9.25 11.54 -13.43
CA LEU A 142 -9.64 12.95 -13.60
C LEU A 142 -10.89 13.12 -14.46
N LYS A 143 -11.18 12.19 -15.37
CA LYS A 143 -12.41 12.19 -16.15
C LYS A 143 -13.66 11.96 -15.28
N LYS A 144 -13.52 11.19 -14.19
CA LYS A 144 -14.60 10.81 -13.27
C LYS A 144 -14.68 11.72 -12.05
N ALA A 145 -13.56 12.35 -11.67
CA ALA A 145 -13.42 13.20 -10.49
C ALA A 145 -12.68 14.49 -10.85
N THR A 146 -13.38 15.41 -11.51
CA THR A 146 -12.80 16.66 -12.07
C THR A 146 -12.19 17.60 -11.04
N ALA A 147 -12.61 17.49 -9.77
CA ALA A 147 -12.04 18.25 -8.65
C ALA A 147 -10.84 17.58 -7.98
N PHE A 148 -10.43 16.40 -8.46
CA PHE A 148 -9.25 15.69 -7.91
C PHE A 148 -7.96 16.39 -8.34
N ASN A 149 -7.00 16.53 -7.41
CA ASN A 149 -5.73 17.19 -7.71
C ASN A 149 -4.90 16.34 -8.70
N PRO A 150 -4.54 16.88 -9.88
CA PRO A 150 -3.74 16.17 -10.88
C PRO A 150 -2.36 15.72 -10.41
N GLU A 151 -1.80 16.32 -9.36
CA GLU A 151 -0.52 15.91 -8.79
C GLU A 151 -0.56 14.52 -8.14
N TYR A 152 -1.76 14.07 -7.74
CA TYR A 152 -1.98 12.77 -7.08
C TYR A 152 -2.47 11.66 -8.02
N VAL A 153 -2.18 11.79 -9.32
CA VAL A 153 -2.43 10.72 -10.31
C VAL A 153 -1.16 10.32 -11.03
N LEU A 154 -1.05 9.03 -11.36
CA LEU A 154 0.03 8.47 -12.15
C LEU A 154 -0.15 8.81 -13.63
N GLN A 155 0.97 9.01 -14.32
CA GLN A 155 1.01 9.13 -15.77
C GLN A 155 1.13 7.73 -16.41
N PRO A 156 0.70 7.53 -17.67
CA PRO A 156 0.92 6.28 -18.40
C PRO A 156 2.41 5.92 -18.45
N GLY A 157 2.74 4.66 -18.21
CA GLY A 157 4.11 4.14 -18.21
C GLY A 157 4.95 4.55 -16.99
N GLU A 158 4.38 5.23 -16.00
CA GLU A 158 5.13 5.73 -14.84
C GLU A 158 5.62 4.60 -13.94
N LEU A 159 4.76 3.63 -13.60
CA LEU A 159 5.14 2.53 -12.71
C LEU A 159 6.22 1.64 -13.34
N ASN A 160 6.11 1.34 -14.63
CA ASN A 160 7.12 0.58 -15.35
C ASN A 160 8.50 1.25 -15.32
N ARG A 161 8.54 2.56 -15.48
CA ARG A 161 9.78 3.34 -15.43
C ARG A 161 10.37 3.38 -14.01
N GLU A 162 9.55 3.73 -13.02
CA GLU A 162 10.01 3.93 -11.64
C GLU A 162 10.48 2.64 -10.97
N PHE A 163 9.88 1.50 -11.32
CA PHE A 163 10.23 0.19 -10.77
C PHE A 163 10.98 -0.70 -11.77
N SER A 164 11.65 -0.12 -12.78
CA SER A 164 12.37 -0.84 -13.83
C SER A 164 13.52 -1.74 -13.34
N THR A 165 13.97 -1.57 -12.10
CA THR A 165 14.98 -2.45 -11.46
C THR A 165 14.39 -3.73 -10.87
N LEU A 166 13.07 -3.84 -10.82
CA LEU A 166 12.34 -5.00 -10.31
C LEU A 166 11.86 -5.88 -11.46
N GLU A 167 11.72 -7.18 -11.20
CA GLU A 167 11.06 -8.11 -12.10
C GLU A 167 9.54 -7.88 -12.02
N ILE A 168 8.91 -7.47 -13.13
CA ILE A 168 7.48 -7.22 -13.19
C ILE A 168 6.73 -8.55 -13.28
N LEU A 169 5.88 -8.84 -12.30
CA LEU A 169 5.01 -10.02 -12.29
C LEU A 169 3.67 -9.74 -12.99
N SER A 170 3.10 -8.57 -12.74
CA SER A 170 1.91 -8.08 -13.44
C SER A 170 1.82 -6.55 -13.34
N LEU A 171 1.21 -5.92 -14.33
CA LEU A 171 1.17 -4.47 -14.48
C LEU A 171 -0.08 -4.03 -15.25
N SER A 172 -0.70 -2.92 -14.80
CA SER A 172 -1.56 -2.06 -15.61
C SER A 172 -1.12 -0.62 -15.38
N ASP A 173 -0.59 0.04 -16.40
CA ASP A 173 0.13 1.30 -16.25
C ASP A 173 -0.51 2.46 -17.04
N GLY A 174 -1.84 2.50 -17.03
CA GLY A 174 -2.62 3.59 -17.60
C GLY A 174 -2.83 3.50 -19.12
N ASP A 175 -2.59 2.33 -19.72
CA ASP A 175 -2.81 2.10 -21.15
C ASP A 175 -4.30 1.98 -21.49
N ASP A 176 -5.12 1.48 -20.56
CA ASP A 176 -6.57 1.39 -20.74
C ASP A 176 -7.26 2.65 -20.21
N PRO A 177 -7.93 3.45 -21.09
CA PRO A 177 -8.62 4.67 -20.68
C PRO A 177 -9.87 4.43 -19.82
N GLU A 178 -10.37 3.21 -19.72
CA GLU A 178 -11.50 2.84 -18.86
C GLU A 178 -11.05 2.51 -17.43
N GLU A 179 -9.79 2.13 -17.25
CA GLU A 179 -9.20 1.91 -15.94
C GLU A 179 -8.74 3.23 -15.32
N ASN A 180 -9.28 3.58 -14.17
CA ASN A 180 -8.94 4.82 -13.45
C ASN A 180 -7.84 4.66 -12.39
N THR A 181 -7.20 3.50 -12.33
CA THR A 181 -6.06 3.20 -11.46
C THR A 181 -4.96 2.51 -12.26
N SER A 182 -3.70 2.80 -11.94
CA SER A 182 -2.56 1.98 -12.36
C SER A 182 -2.04 1.17 -11.18
N TRP A 183 -1.51 -0.01 -11.47
CA TRP A 183 -1.01 -0.92 -10.44
C TRP A 183 0.14 -1.78 -10.95
N ILE A 184 0.98 -2.23 -10.03
CA ILE A 184 2.11 -3.11 -10.29
C ILE A 184 2.26 -4.15 -9.17
N ALA A 185 2.49 -5.39 -9.55
CA ALA A 185 3.10 -6.41 -8.72
C ALA A 185 4.49 -6.72 -9.29
N ALA A 186 5.52 -6.60 -8.46
CA ALA A 186 6.90 -6.79 -8.91
C ALA A 186 7.71 -7.51 -7.83
N ARG A 187 8.83 -8.12 -8.24
CA ARG A 187 9.75 -8.84 -7.37
C ARG A 187 11.14 -8.23 -7.44
N ARG A 188 11.79 -8.06 -6.31
CA ARG A 188 13.22 -7.74 -6.29
C ARG A 188 14.00 -8.99 -6.73
N PRO A 189 14.90 -8.90 -7.72
CA PRO A 189 15.82 -10.00 -8.06
C PRO A 189 16.57 -10.52 -6.84
N ALA A 190 16.93 -11.83 -6.86
CA ALA A 190 17.67 -12.49 -5.79
C ALA A 190 19.11 -12.01 -5.68
#